data_cd31ee73ca148c33768793c024f8e957
#
_entry.id   cd31ee73ca148c33768793c024f8e957
#
_cell.length_a   1.000
_cell.length_b   1.000
_cell.length_c   1.000
_cell.angle_alpha   90.00
_cell.angle_beta   90.00
_cell.angle_gamma   90.00
#
_symmetry.space_group_name_H-M   'P 1'
#
loop_
_entity.id
_entity.type
_entity.pdbx_description
1 polymer ?
#
loop_
_entity_poly.entity_id
_entity_poly.type
_entity_poly.pdbx_seq_one_letter_code
_entity_poly.pdbx_strand_id
1 'polypeptide(L)' 'MMIKVWLLVIFFTSPDLPSIRHMAELYYDEEVCLQRKEERGPWVEEFAIRRGHTHFYYDMHCIETMMIPHVPKNNT' A
#
# COMPACT_ATOMS: atom_id res chain seq x y z
N MET A 1 22.52 10.21 -4.28
CA MET A 1 22.27 8.95 -4.97
C MET A 1 20.81 8.59 -4.85
N MET A 2 20.21 8.20 -5.97
CA MET A 2 18.82 7.79 -5.97
C MET A 2 18.74 6.28 -6.09
N ILE A 3 17.82 5.69 -5.38
CA ILE A 3 17.59 4.25 -5.46
C ILE A 3 16.19 3.98 -5.96
N LYS A 4 16.02 2.87 -6.66
CA LYS A 4 14.73 2.46 -7.17
C LYS A 4 13.99 1.69 -6.09
N VAL A 5 12.76 2.06 -5.86
CA VAL A 5 11.92 1.39 -4.87
C VAL A 5 10.54 1.16 -5.47
N TRP A 6 9.76 0.32 -4.83
CA TRP A 6 8.39 0.03 -5.24
C TRP A 6 7.46 0.32 -4.08
N LEU A 7 6.38 1.04 -4.38
CA LEU A 7 5.36 1.32 -3.39
C LEU A 7 4.16 0.44 -3.68
N LEU A 8 3.79 -0.36 -2.71
CA LEU A 8 2.53 -1.09 -2.79
C LEU A 8 1.46 -0.15 -2.25
N VAL A 9 0.64 0.35 -3.13
CA VAL A 9 -0.42 1.29 -2.76
C VAL A 9 -1.74 0.55 -2.80
N ILE A 10 -2.49 0.62 -1.72
CA ILE A 10 -3.78 -0.04 -1.60
C ILE A 10 -4.84 1.04 -1.42
N PHE A 11 -5.83 1.05 -2.30
CA PHE A 11 -6.97 1.95 -2.19
C PHE A 11 -8.19 1.14 -1.80
N PHE A 12 -8.96 1.67 -0.89
CA PHE A 12 -10.18 1.00 -0.43
C PHE A 12 -11.29 2.03 -0.29
N THR A 13 -12.46 1.69 -0.77
CA THR A 13 -13.62 2.55 -0.62
C THR A 13 -14.87 1.71 -0.38
N SER A 14 -15.83 2.29 0.30
CA SER A 14 -17.11 1.68 0.59
C SER A 14 -18.15 2.78 0.69
N PRO A 15 -19.41 2.52 0.36
CA PRO A 15 -20.45 3.53 0.51
C PRO A 15 -20.57 4.07 1.95
N ASP A 16 -20.09 3.29 2.93
CA ASP A 16 -20.16 3.71 4.31
C ASP A 16 -19.05 4.65 4.73
N LEU A 17 -18.06 4.86 3.87
CA LEU A 17 -16.90 5.70 4.19
C LEU A 17 -17.05 7.07 3.53
N PRO A 18 -16.66 8.12 4.26
CA PRO A 18 -16.76 9.47 3.70
C PRO A 18 -15.71 9.75 2.62
N SER A 19 -14.65 8.95 2.57
CA SER A 19 -13.59 9.17 1.59
C SER A 19 -12.87 7.86 1.33
N ILE A 20 -12.08 7.84 0.25
CA ILE A 20 -11.26 6.69 -0.08
C ILE A 20 -10.16 6.55 0.96
N ARG A 21 -10.00 5.36 1.46
CA ARG A 21 -8.90 5.04 2.37
C ARG A 21 -7.75 4.50 1.55
N HIS A 22 -6.54 4.79 1.98
CA HIS A 22 -5.37 4.28 1.28
C HIS A 22 -4.25 3.99 2.27
N MET A 23 -3.36 3.09 1.88
CA MET A 23 -2.15 2.83 2.63
C MET A 23 -1.06 2.50 1.62
N ALA A 24 0.18 2.66 2.04
CA ALA A 24 1.32 2.38 1.18
C ALA A 24 2.41 1.71 1.99
N GLU A 25 3.08 0.75 1.36
CA GLU A 25 4.22 0.06 1.94
C GLU A 25 5.38 0.17 0.97
N LEU A 26 6.59 0.36 1.48
CA LEU A 26 7.77 0.54 0.66
C LEU A 26 8.56 -0.75 0.57
N TYR A 27 8.94 -1.14 -0.62
CA TYR A 27 9.78 -2.31 -0.86
C TYR A 27 10.93 -1.96 -1.79
N TYR A 28 12.06 -2.60 -1.56
CA TYR A 28 13.25 -2.35 -2.38
C TYR A 28 13.36 -3.36 -3.54
N ASP A 29 12.45 -4.32 -3.61
CA ASP A 29 12.49 -5.36 -4.62
C ASP A 29 11.09 -5.50 -5.23
N GLU A 30 11.03 -5.46 -6.54
CA GLU A 30 9.74 -5.56 -7.24
C GLU A 30 9.05 -6.90 -6.96
N GLU A 31 9.78 -7.98 -6.94
CA GLU A 31 9.19 -9.29 -6.70
C GLU A 31 8.55 -9.36 -5.33
N VAL A 32 9.18 -8.77 -4.34
CA VAL A 32 8.62 -8.74 -2.98
C VAL A 32 7.35 -7.91 -2.97
N CYS A 33 7.34 -6.77 -3.67
CA CYS A 33 6.16 -5.94 -3.76
C CYS A 33 4.99 -6.70 -4.40
N LEU A 34 5.25 -7.40 -5.50
CA LEU A 34 4.21 -8.17 -6.19
C LEU A 34 3.70 -9.33 -5.34
N GLN A 35 4.60 -9.97 -4.61
CA GLN A 35 4.22 -11.06 -3.72
C GLN A 35 3.32 -10.53 -2.58
N ARG A 36 3.69 -9.41 -2.00
CA ARG A 36 2.89 -8.80 -0.94
C ARG A 36 1.54 -8.35 -1.45
N LYS A 37 1.51 -7.86 -2.70
CA LYS A 37 0.25 -7.47 -3.32
C LYS A 37 -0.71 -8.65 -3.37
N GLU A 38 -0.23 -9.82 -3.75
CA GLU A 38 -1.08 -11.01 -3.78
C GLU A 38 -1.56 -11.40 -2.39
N GLU A 39 -0.69 -11.30 -1.40
CA GLU A 39 -1.03 -11.65 -0.03
C GLU A 39 -2.04 -10.68 0.59
N ARG A 40 -1.97 -9.41 0.19
CA ARG A 40 -2.83 -8.39 0.76
C ARG A 40 -4.27 -8.44 0.27
N GLY A 41 -4.51 -9.02 -0.91
CA GLY A 41 -5.86 -9.11 -1.44
C GLY A 41 -6.84 -9.75 -0.48
N PRO A 42 -6.61 -11.01 -0.08
CA PRO A 42 -7.49 -11.67 0.89
C PRO A 42 -7.53 -10.94 2.23
N TRP A 43 -6.43 -10.33 2.63
CA TRP A 43 -6.39 -9.59 3.88
C TRP A 43 -7.30 -8.37 3.85
N VAL A 44 -7.32 -7.64 2.73
CA VAL A 44 -8.19 -6.47 2.58
C VAL A 44 -9.65 -6.90 2.62
N GLU A 45 -9.99 -8.00 1.93
CA GLU A 45 -11.35 -8.51 1.91
C GLU A 45 -11.81 -8.91 3.31
N GLU A 46 -10.97 -9.63 4.03
CA GLU A 46 -11.30 -10.05 5.38
C GLU A 46 -11.46 -8.85 6.31
N PHE A 47 -10.59 -7.86 6.16
CA PHE A 47 -10.66 -6.64 6.95
C PHE A 47 -12.00 -5.93 6.71
N ALA A 48 -12.42 -5.82 5.44
CA ALA A 48 -13.67 -5.18 5.09
C ALA A 48 -14.87 -5.90 5.71
N ILE A 49 -14.88 -7.23 5.60
CA ILE A 49 -15.98 -8.03 6.14
C ILE A 49 -16.05 -7.89 7.66
N ARG A 50 -14.90 -7.92 8.34
CA ARG A 50 -14.88 -7.77 9.79
C ARG A 50 -15.37 -6.41 10.24
N ARG A 51 -15.22 -5.38 9.41
CA ARG A 51 -15.69 -4.05 9.72
C ARG A 51 -17.15 -3.84 9.33
N GLY A 52 -17.80 -4.88 8.80
CA GLY A 52 -19.20 -4.80 8.46
C GLY A 52 -19.50 -4.19 7.10
N HIS A 53 -18.50 -4.06 6.25
CA HIS A 53 -18.75 -3.54 4.91
C HIS A 53 -19.28 -4.66 4.04
N THR A 54 -20.46 -4.49 3.48
CA THR A 54 -21.05 -5.48 2.61
C THR A 54 -20.77 -5.16 1.14
N HIS A 55 -20.53 -3.90 0.84
CA HIS A 55 -20.20 -3.46 -0.51
C HIS A 55 -18.95 -2.63 -0.40
N PHE A 56 -17.90 -3.05 -1.10
CA PHE A 56 -16.63 -2.33 -1.08
C PHE A 56 -15.88 -2.59 -2.37
N TYR A 57 -14.96 -1.67 -2.65
CA TYR A 57 -14.05 -1.80 -3.79
C TYR A 57 -12.64 -1.53 -3.29
N TYR A 58 -11.70 -2.31 -3.75
CA TYR A 58 -10.29 -2.04 -3.45
C TYR A 58 -9.45 -2.28 -4.69
N ASP A 59 -8.30 -1.62 -4.71
CA ASP A 59 -7.36 -1.76 -5.81
C ASP A 59 -5.96 -1.65 -5.23
N MET A 60 -5.01 -2.32 -5.86
CA MET A 60 -3.63 -2.37 -5.37
C MET A 60 -2.67 -2.25 -6.53
N HIS A 61 -1.62 -1.48 -6.33
CA HIS A 61 -0.63 -1.25 -7.36
C HIS A 61 0.77 -1.26 -6.76
N CYS A 62 1.72 -1.90 -7.46
CA CYS A 62 3.13 -1.78 -7.14
C CYS A 62 3.68 -0.72 -8.08
N ILE A 63 3.99 0.44 -7.55
CA ILE A 63 4.43 1.58 -8.34
C ILE A 63 5.93 1.78 -8.19
N GLU A 64 6.64 1.73 -9.32
CA GLU A 64 8.07 1.97 -9.32
C GLU A 64 8.32 3.47 -9.13
N THR A 65 9.22 3.82 -8.24
CA THR A 65 9.58 5.21 -8.03
C THR A 65 11.04 5.29 -7.59
N MET A 66 11.56 6.49 -7.58
CA MET A 66 12.93 6.74 -7.16
C MET A 66 12.91 7.48 -5.83
N MET A 67 13.84 7.10 -4.97
CA MET A 67 13.93 7.70 -3.65
C MET A 67 15.36 8.06 -3.35
N ILE A 68 15.58 9.19 -2.71
CA ILE A 68 16.88 9.57 -2.20
C ILE A 68 16.91 9.09 -0.77
N PRO A 69 17.82 8.18 -0.41
CA PRO A 69 17.91 7.70 0.95
C PRO A 69 18.16 8.87 1.89
N HIS A 70 17.27 9.04 2.85
CA HIS A 70 17.40 10.12 3.80
C HIS A 70 18.10 9.60 5.06
N VAL A 71 19.29 10.10 5.28
CA VAL A 71 20.00 9.82 6.52
C VAL A 71 19.71 10.98 7.43
N PRO A 72 19.05 10.76 8.55
CA PRO A 72 18.75 11.85 9.46
C PRO A 72 20.04 12.50 9.90
N LYS A 73 20.14 13.81 9.76
CA LYS A 73 21.20 14.49 10.24
C LYS A 73 21.03 14.56 11.64
N ASN A 74 22.01 14.23 12.29
CA ASN A 74 21.99 14.35 13.58
C ASN A 74 22.21 15.63 13.93
N ASN A 75 21.58 16.44 13.76
CA ASN A 75 21.76 17.62 14.03
C ASN A 75 21.78 17.98 15.05
N THR A 76 22.12 17.65 15.39
CA THR A 76 22.13 18.14 16.08
C THR A 76 22.25 18.94 16.33
#